data_c62572502eb95b0b75a3af74b4c004fb
#
_entry.id   c62572502eb95b0b75a3af74b4c004fb
#
_cell.length_a   1.000
_cell.length_b   1.000
_cell.length_c   1.000
_cell.angle_alpha   90.00
_cell.angle_beta   90.00
_cell.angle_gamma   90.00
#
_symmetry.space_group_name_H-M   'P 1'
#
loop_
_entity.id
_entity.type
_entity.pdbx_description
1 polymer ?
#
loop_
_entity_poly.entity_id
_entity_poly.type
_entity_poly.pdbx_seq_one_letter_code
_entity_poly.pdbx_strand_id
1 'polypeptide(L)'
;CDARRLGAALISYTCDRSRQLSLASYDRFFPNQDTMPKGGFGNLIALPLQKQPRGSGRSVFVDDYLQLYPDQWAFLASIRPMSGRELDEAILRISGGRTPLDIAFIDAEEDIKPWQRPLSVPETLRGQLPKSLPLVLANQIFIAKADLPQALANRLIRLAAFQNPEFYKAQAMRLPVWHKPRIIGCAENLRHHIGLPRGCLDAVLDLLHANDILPELRDER
;
A
#
# COMPACT_ATOMS: atom_id res chain seq x y z
N CYS A 1 -1.38 -16.12 2.29
CA CYS A 1 -2.29 -16.81 1.35
C CYS A 1 -2.21 -16.15 -0.03
N ASP A 2 -2.49 -16.92 -1.08
CA ASP A 2 -2.23 -16.51 -2.47
C ASP A 2 -3.07 -15.30 -2.91
N ALA A 3 -4.32 -15.23 -2.49
CA ALA A 3 -5.19 -14.10 -2.78
C ALA A 3 -4.63 -12.78 -2.22
N ARG A 4 -3.99 -12.82 -1.03
CA ARG A 4 -3.33 -11.64 -0.46
C ARG A 4 -2.08 -11.25 -1.25
N ARG A 5 -1.27 -12.23 -1.66
CA ARG A 5 -0.08 -11.98 -2.49
C ARG A 5 -0.46 -11.27 -3.79
N LEU A 6 -1.50 -11.74 -4.48
CA LEU A 6 -1.99 -11.11 -5.70
C LEU A 6 -2.53 -9.71 -5.44
N GLY A 7 -3.39 -9.55 -4.44
CA GLY A 7 -3.97 -8.25 -4.09
C GLY A 7 -2.90 -7.23 -3.69
N ALA A 8 -1.88 -7.66 -2.94
CA ALA A 8 -0.73 -6.85 -2.58
C ALA A 8 0.04 -6.37 -3.83
N ALA A 9 0.30 -7.30 -4.77
CA ALA A 9 0.97 -6.97 -6.02
C ALA A 9 0.17 -5.96 -6.86
N LEU A 10 -1.16 -6.13 -6.94
CA LEU A 10 -2.06 -5.23 -7.67
C LEU A 10 -2.08 -3.83 -7.06
N ILE A 11 -2.19 -3.72 -5.72
CA ILE A 11 -2.20 -2.43 -5.03
C ILE A 11 -0.87 -1.72 -5.25
N SER A 12 0.27 -2.40 -5.05
CA SER A 12 1.60 -1.83 -5.27
C SER A 12 1.77 -1.34 -6.70
N TYR A 13 1.39 -2.17 -7.67
CA TYR A 13 1.43 -1.82 -9.10
C TYR A 13 0.60 -0.57 -9.41
N THR A 14 -0.59 -0.47 -8.84
CA THR A 14 -1.49 0.66 -9.06
C THR A 14 -0.95 1.93 -8.39
N CYS A 15 -0.46 1.83 -7.16
CA CYS A 15 0.13 2.96 -6.44
C CYS A 15 1.36 3.54 -7.16
N ASP A 16 2.17 2.69 -7.79
CA ASP A 16 3.35 3.14 -8.53
C ASP A 16 3.00 3.90 -9.81
N ARG A 17 1.80 3.74 -10.34
CA ARG A 17 1.34 4.33 -11.59
C ARG A 17 0.31 5.44 -11.44
N SER A 18 -0.42 5.47 -10.35
CA SER A 18 -1.49 6.43 -10.13
C SER A 18 -1.06 7.56 -9.20
N ARG A 19 -1.05 8.79 -9.74
CA ARG A 19 -0.81 10.01 -8.96
C ARG A 19 -1.96 10.38 -8.02
N GLN A 20 -3.14 9.82 -8.26
CA GLN A 20 -4.36 10.14 -7.50
C GLN A 20 -4.48 9.31 -6.23
N LEU A 21 -3.82 8.15 -6.17
CA LEU A 21 -3.85 7.30 -4.98
C LEU A 21 -2.86 7.80 -3.94
N SER A 22 -3.37 8.02 -2.75
CA SER A 22 -2.58 8.38 -1.56
C SER A 22 -2.74 7.33 -0.48
N LEU A 23 -1.89 7.38 0.55
CA LEU A 23 -2.05 6.53 1.75
C LEU A 23 -3.42 6.72 2.43
N ALA A 24 -4.02 7.91 2.32
CA ALA A 24 -5.36 8.19 2.82
C ALA A 24 -6.46 7.42 2.08
N SER A 25 -6.22 6.99 0.84
CA SER A 25 -7.15 6.15 0.07
C SER A 25 -7.16 4.70 0.51
N TYR A 26 -6.17 4.27 1.31
CA TYR A 26 -6.06 2.92 1.81
C TYR A 26 -6.82 2.77 3.13
N ASP A 27 -7.99 2.14 3.09
CA ASP A 27 -8.76 1.80 4.30
C ASP A 27 -8.31 0.46 4.87
N ARG A 28 -8.49 -0.62 4.11
CA ARG A 28 -8.15 -1.97 4.54
C ARG A 28 -8.02 -2.93 3.38
N PHE A 29 -7.27 -4.01 3.61
CA PHE A 29 -7.10 -5.10 2.67
C PHE A 29 -7.52 -6.42 3.30
N PHE A 30 -8.44 -7.14 2.67
CA PHE A 30 -8.96 -8.41 3.15
C PHE A 30 -8.47 -9.59 2.31
N PRO A 31 -8.22 -10.74 2.95
CA PRO A 31 -8.09 -10.93 4.40
C PRO A 31 -6.88 -10.20 4.93
N ASN A 32 -6.94 -9.64 6.16
CA ASN A 32 -5.81 -8.93 6.76
C ASN A 32 -4.83 -9.85 7.49
N GLN A 33 -5.06 -11.16 7.51
CA GLN A 33 -4.23 -12.17 8.13
C GLN A 33 -4.17 -13.44 7.29
N ASP A 34 -3.07 -14.18 7.35
CA ASP A 34 -2.89 -15.45 6.62
C ASP A 34 -3.47 -16.64 7.36
N THR A 35 -3.53 -16.57 8.67
CA THR A 35 -4.04 -17.63 9.55
C THR A 35 -5.15 -17.10 10.43
N MET A 36 -6.11 -17.95 10.73
CA MET A 36 -7.18 -17.64 11.67
C MET A 36 -6.73 -18.03 13.09
N PRO A 37 -6.80 -17.12 14.07
CA PRO A 37 -6.50 -17.45 15.46
C PRO A 37 -7.41 -18.57 15.98
N LYS A 38 -6.88 -19.45 16.80
CA LYS A 38 -7.65 -20.51 17.43
C LYS A 38 -8.82 -19.91 18.23
N GLY A 39 -10.07 -20.30 17.92
CA GLY A 39 -11.27 -19.79 18.58
C GLY A 39 -11.69 -18.37 18.18
N GLY A 40 -11.02 -17.75 17.21
CA GLY A 40 -11.40 -16.45 16.66
C GLY A 40 -12.32 -16.58 15.45
N PHE A 41 -13.08 -15.52 15.17
CA PHE A 41 -13.76 -15.34 13.89
C PHE A 41 -12.76 -14.74 12.90
N GLY A 42 -12.74 -15.28 11.69
CA GLY A 42 -11.99 -14.67 10.59
C GLY A 42 -12.57 -13.30 10.18
N ASN A 43 -11.93 -12.65 9.23
CA ASN A 43 -12.46 -11.43 8.68
C ASN A 43 -13.80 -11.67 7.98
N LEU A 44 -14.79 -10.85 8.32
CA LEU A 44 -16.07 -10.86 7.63
C LEU A 44 -15.97 -10.03 6.35
N ILE A 45 -16.25 -10.67 5.22
CA ILE A 45 -16.29 -10.03 3.90
C ILE A 45 -17.74 -10.08 3.41
N ALA A 46 -18.27 -8.93 3.02
CA ALA A 46 -19.57 -8.88 2.37
C ALA A 46 -19.46 -9.53 0.98
N LEU A 47 -20.25 -10.59 0.77
CA LEU A 47 -20.33 -11.25 -0.53
C LEU A 47 -21.02 -10.33 -1.55
N PRO A 48 -20.65 -10.40 -2.84
CA PRO A 48 -21.39 -9.72 -3.89
C PRO A 48 -22.81 -10.30 -4.02
N LEU A 49 -23.67 -9.59 -4.71
CA LEU A 49 -25.04 -10.01 -5.04
C LEU A 49 -25.96 -10.26 -3.83
N GLN A 50 -25.67 -9.69 -2.66
CA GLN A 50 -26.59 -9.75 -1.52
C GLN A 50 -27.95 -9.19 -1.91
N LYS A 51 -29.04 -9.85 -1.46
CA LYS A 51 -30.41 -9.59 -1.91
C LYS A 51 -30.82 -8.12 -1.80
N GLN A 52 -30.63 -7.51 -0.63
CA GLN A 52 -31.07 -6.15 -0.38
C GLN A 52 -30.23 -5.07 -1.13
N PRO A 53 -28.88 -5.07 -1.06
CA PRO A 53 -28.06 -4.13 -1.84
C PRO A 53 -28.23 -4.30 -3.35
N ARG A 54 -28.35 -5.54 -3.83
CA ARG A 54 -28.56 -5.82 -5.25
C ARG A 54 -29.87 -5.23 -5.79
N GLY A 55 -30.94 -5.27 -5.00
CA GLY A 55 -32.22 -4.66 -5.38
C GLY A 55 -32.13 -3.14 -5.59
N SER A 56 -31.10 -2.50 -5.02
CA SER A 56 -30.81 -1.06 -5.18
C SER A 56 -29.65 -0.79 -6.18
N GLY A 57 -29.29 -1.77 -7.00
CA GLY A 57 -28.16 -1.66 -7.95
C GLY A 57 -26.79 -1.59 -7.29
N ARG A 58 -26.68 -1.94 -6.01
CA ARG A 58 -25.42 -1.99 -5.26
C ARG A 58 -24.94 -3.44 -5.13
N SER A 59 -23.65 -3.64 -4.90
CA SER A 59 -23.06 -4.98 -4.77
C SER A 59 -23.33 -5.86 -5.99
N VAL A 60 -23.21 -5.27 -7.18
CA VAL A 60 -23.42 -5.90 -8.48
C VAL A 60 -22.13 -5.86 -9.30
N PHE A 61 -22.01 -6.76 -10.25
CA PHE A 61 -20.92 -6.74 -11.23
C PHE A 61 -21.21 -5.73 -12.33
N VAL A 62 -20.19 -5.03 -12.75
CA VAL A 62 -20.22 -4.05 -13.83
C VAL A 62 -19.11 -4.35 -14.84
N ASP A 63 -19.28 -3.89 -16.07
CA ASP A 63 -18.26 -3.93 -17.10
C ASP A 63 -17.22 -2.80 -16.96
N ASP A 64 -16.30 -2.71 -17.92
CA ASP A 64 -15.25 -1.67 -17.93
C ASP A 64 -15.79 -0.24 -18.11
N TYR A 65 -17.04 -0.11 -18.52
CA TYR A 65 -17.77 1.17 -18.67
C TYR A 65 -18.69 1.45 -17.47
N LEU A 66 -18.57 0.67 -16.39
CA LEU A 66 -19.43 0.74 -15.20
C LEU A 66 -20.91 0.45 -15.49
N GLN A 67 -21.21 -0.25 -16.58
CA GLN A 67 -22.56 -0.69 -16.89
C GLN A 67 -22.84 -2.03 -16.20
N LEU A 68 -24.08 -2.20 -15.75
CA LEU A 68 -24.50 -3.43 -15.08
C LEU A 68 -24.55 -4.60 -16.07
N TYR A 69 -23.97 -5.74 -15.72
CA TYR A 69 -24.24 -6.97 -16.49
C TYR A 69 -25.72 -7.32 -16.42
N PRO A 70 -26.38 -7.61 -17.56
CA PRO A 70 -27.81 -7.94 -17.60
C PRO A 70 -28.18 -9.13 -16.72
N ASP A 71 -27.37 -10.18 -16.76
CA ASP A 71 -27.50 -11.35 -15.91
C ASP A 71 -26.27 -11.47 -14.99
N GLN A 72 -26.44 -11.06 -13.75
CA GLN A 72 -25.42 -11.07 -12.73
C GLN A 72 -24.97 -12.48 -12.32
N TRP A 73 -25.88 -13.45 -12.38
CA TRP A 73 -25.58 -14.82 -12.02
C TRP A 73 -24.86 -15.57 -13.14
N ALA A 74 -25.25 -15.32 -14.40
CA ALA A 74 -24.54 -15.84 -15.55
C ALA A 74 -23.11 -15.30 -15.58
N PHE A 75 -22.91 -13.99 -15.28
CA PHE A 75 -21.57 -13.43 -15.18
C PHE A 75 -20.76 -14.11 -14.08
N LEU A 76 -21.30 -14.23 -12.86
CA LEU A 76 -20.62 -14.90 -11.76
C LEU A 76 -20.24 -16.35 -12.10
N ALA A 77 -21.12 -17.07 -12.77
CA ALA A 77 -20.89 -18.44 -13.22
C ALA A 77 -19.81 -18.55 -14.31
N SER A 78 -19.61 -17.49 -15.07
CA SER A 78 -18.58 -17.43 -16.12
C SER A 78 -17.17 -17.17 -15.59
N ILE A 79 -17.03 -16.69 -14.35
CA ILE A 79 -15.74 -16.39 -13.74
C ILE A 79 -14.98 -17.70 -13.48
N ARG A 80 -13.84 -17.83 -14.16
CA ARG A 80 -12.94 -18.97 -13.98
C ARG A 80 -11.98 -18.71 -12.81
N PRO A 81 -11.88 -19.61 -11.84
CA PRO A 81 -10.86 -19.53 -10.80
C PRO A 81 -9.44 -19.60 -11.43
N MET A 82 -8.52 -18.81 -10.91
CA MET A 82 -7.12 -18.92 -11.28
C MET A 82 -6.49 -20.13 -10.58
N SER A 83 -5.68 -20.89 -11.30
CA SER A 83 -4.80 -21.90 -10.71
C SER A 83 -3.64 -21.23 -9.96
N GLY A 84 -3.00 -21.94 -9.02
CA GLY A 84 -1.83 -21.43 -8.30
C GLY A 84 -0.70 -20.98 -9.24
N ARG A 85 -0.46 -21.72 -10.33
CA ARG A 85 0.54 -21.38 -11.34
C ARG A 85 0.21 -20.07 -12.07
N GLU A 86 -1.03 -19.91 -12.54
CA GLU A 86 -1.49 -18.67 -13.19
C GLU A 86 -1.37 -17.46 -12.27
N LEU A 87 -1.63 -17.68 -10.98
CA LEU A 87 -1.51 -16.66 -9.94
C LEU A 87 -0.05 -16.27 -9.73
N ASP A 88 0.87 -17.22 -9.62
CA ASP A 88 2.32 -16.94 -9.50
C ASP A 88 2.85 -16.23 -10.75
N GLU A 89 2.45 -16.64 -11.94
CA GLU A 89 2.79 -15.97 -13.19
C GLU A 89 2.24 -14.53 -13.25
N ALA A 90 1.01 -14.31 -12.76
CA ALA A 90 0.42 -12.96 -12.68
C ALA A 90 1.18 -12.07 -11.69
N ILE A 91 1.49 -12.59 -10.50
CA ILE A 91 2.26 -11.86 -9.48
C ILE A 91 3.65 -11.51 -10.05
N LEU A 92 4.33 -12.48 -10.67
CA LEU A 92 5.65 -12.27 -11.27
C LEU A 92 5.63 -11.16 -12.34
N ARG A 93 4.60 -11.14 -13.18
CA ARG A 93 4.40 -10.13 -14.22
C ARG A 93 4.16 -8.75 -13.63
N ILE A 94 3.29 -8.65 -12.62
CA ILE A 94 2.90 -7.39 -11.98
C ILE A 94 4.06 -6.83 -11.15
N SER A 95 4.70 -7.65 -10.32
CA SER A 95 5.81 -7.27 -9.44
C SER A 95 7.16 -7.26 -10.15
N GLY A 96 7.20 -7.80 -11.38
CA GLY A 96 8.41 -7.95 -12.17
C GLY A 96 9.48 -8.79 -11.49
N GLY A 97 9.07 -9.88 -10.88
CA GLY A 97 9.98 -10.84 -10.24
C GLY A 97 10.30 -10.55 -8.78
N ARG A 98 9.61 -9.61 -8.16
CA ARG A 98 9.81 -9.28 -6.74
C ARG A 98 8.62 -9.71 -5.90
N THR A 99 8.89 -10.07 -4.66
CA THR A 99 7.83 -10.23 -3.67
C THR A 99 7.27 -8.86 -3.36
N PRO A 100 5.95 -8.64 -3.44
CA PRO A 100 5.34 -7.37 -3.08
C PRO A 100 5.46 -7.18 -1.57
N LEU A 101 6.56 -6.60 -1.12
CA LEU A 101 6.85 -6.33 0.30
C LEU A 101 6.08 -5.13 0.85
N ASP A 102 5.48 -4.32 -0.03
CA ASP A 102 4.87 -3.05 0.31
C ASP A 102 3.67 -3.13 1.25
N ILE A 103 3.05 -4.30 1.34
CA ILE A 103 1.91 -4.53 2.24
C ILE A 103 2.32 -5.34 3.48
N ALA A 104 3.54 -5.86 3.53
CA ALA A 104 4.09 -6.44 4.75
C ALA A 104 4.11 -5.46 5.94
N PHE A 105 4.01 -4.15 5.67
CA PHE A 105 3.80 -3.11 6.69
C PHE A 105 2.55 -3.32 7.55
N ILE A 106 1.59 -4.12 7.07
CA ILE A 106 0.27 -4.15 7.67
C ILE A 106 0.06 -5.41 8.50
N ASP A 107 0.74 -6.49 8.17
CA ASP A 107 0.42 -7.80 8.71
C ASP A 107 1.54 -8.51 9.49
N ALA A 108 2.77 -8.04 9.42
CA ALA A 108 3.90 -8.71 10.05
C ALA A 108 3.98 -8.45 11.59
N GLU A 109 3.11 -7.61 12.15
CA GLU A 109 3.31 -7.12 13.51
C GLU A 109 2.58 -7.86 14.61
N GLU A 110 1.58 -8.69 14.30
CA GLU A 110 0.83 -9.34 15.38
C GLU A 110 1.61 -10.46 16.10
N ASP A 111 2.66 -11.04 15.45
CA ASP A 111 3.40 -12.18 16.01
C ASP A 111 4.93 -12.01 16.09
N ILE A 112 5.52 -10.93 15.58
CA ILE A 112 6.97 -10.76 15.59
C ILE A 112 7.39 -9.79 16.70
N LYS A 113 8.21 -10.30 17.61
CA LYS A 113 8.84 -9.47 18.63
C LYS A 113 9.65 -8.34 17.97
N PRO A 114 9.56 -7.08 18.45
CA PRO A 114 10.18 -5.92 17.78
C PRO A 114 11.67 -6.09 17.44
N TRP A 115 12.40 -6.86 18.26
CA TRP A 115 13.83 -7.16 18.07
C TRP A 115 14.14 -8.32 17.11
N GLN A 116 13.12 -8.98 16.57
CA GLN A 116 13.23 -10.07 15.57
C GLN A 116 12.80 -9.61 14.18
N ARG A 117 12.48 -8.32 14.01
CA ARG A 117 12.13 -7.79 12.69
C ARG A 117 13.32 -7.95 11.74
N PRO A 118 13.15 -8.60 10.58
CA PRO A 118 14.19 -8.58 9.57
C PRO A 118 14.43 -7.12 9.16
N LEU A 119 15.71 -6.75 9.05
CA LEU A 119 16.09 -5.47 8.46
C LEU A 119 15.40 -5.37 7.09
N SER A 120 14.65 -4.31 6.87
CA SER A 120 14.00 -4.08 5.58
C SER A 120 15.09 -4.02 4.51
N VAL A 121 15.06 -4.97 3.58
CA VAL A 121 15.96 -4.93 2.43
C VAL A 121 15.59 -3.68 1.63
N PRO A 122 16.55 -2.80 1.33
CA PRO A 122 16.29 -1.61 0.54
C PRO A 122 15.70 -2.01 -0.80
N GLU A 123 14.52 -1.53 -1.11
CA GLU A 123 13.86 -1.84 -2.38
C GLU A 123 14.43 -0.98 -3.49
N THR A 124 14.89 -1.65 -4.55
CA THR A 124 15.27 -0.96 -5.78
C THR A 124 14.02 -0.61 -6.59
N LEU A 125 13.86 0.66 -6.90
CA LEU A 125 12.77 1.19 -7.70
C LEU A 125 12.97 0.88 -9.19
N ARG A 126 11.86 0.78 -9.95
CA ARG A 126 11.92 0.59 -11.40
C ARG A 126 11.58 1.88 -12.12
N GLY A 127 12.17 2.05 -13.28
CA GLY A 127 11.93 3.19 -14.16
C GLY A 127 13.15 4.08 -14.30
N GLN A 128 13.00 5.17 -15.03
CA GLN A 128 14.03 6.21 -15.10
C GLN A 128 14.07 6.95 -13.76
N LEU A 129 15.12 6.70 -12.99
CA LEU A 129 15.39 7.43 -11.77
C LEU A 129 16.37 8.58 -12.05
N PRO A 130 16.26 9.69 -11.33
CA PRO A 130 17.23 10.79 -11.45
C PRO A 130 18.60 10.30 -10.95
N LYS A 131 19.67 10.82 -11.52
CA LYS A 131 21.03 10.52 -11.06
C LYS A 131 21.36 11.18 -9.73
N SER A 132 20.76 12.33 -9.48
CA SER A 132 20.89 13.05 -8.21
C SER A 132 19.54 13.61 -7.79
N LEU A 133 19.36 13.84 -6.48
CA LEU A 133 18.15 14.41 -5.91
C LEU A 133 18.53 15.50 -4.90
N PRO A 134 18.16 16.77 -5.17
CA PRO A 134 18.36 17.85 -4.22
C PRO A 134 17.43 17.71 -3.02
N LEU A 135 18.01 17.79 -1.83
CA LEU A 135 17.34 17.74 -0.54
C LEU A 135 17.65 19.04 0.22
N VAL A 136 16.64 19.73 0.71
CA VAL A 136 16.83 20.89 1.59
C VAL A 136 16.45 20.49 3.01
N LEU A 137 17.43 20.53 3.91
CA LEU A 137 17.24 20.25 5.32
C LEU A 137 17.05 21.58 6.09
N ALA A 138 15.81 21.82 6.52
CA ALA A 138 15.43 22.96 7.34
C ALA A 138 14.63 22.48 8.58
N ASN A 139 13.45 23.06 8.84
CA ASN A 139 12.51 22.50 9.83
C ASN A 139 11.99 21.11 9.46
N GLN A 140 12.01 20.80 8.18
CA GLN A 140 11.72 19.48 7.56
C GLN A 140 12.77 19.17 6.49
N ILE A 141 12.67 18.01 5.87
CA ILE A 141 13.40 17.67 4.65
C ILE A 141 12.48 17.99 3.47
N PHE A 142 12.86 18.97 2.66
CA PHE A 142 12.08 19.36 1.48
C PHE A 142 12.66 18.76 0.21
N ILE A 143 11.80 18.17 -0.60
CA ILE A 143 12.11 17.52 -1.86
C ILE A 143 11.24 18.12 -2.94
N ALA A 144 11.83 18.67 -3.98
CA ALA A 144 11.08 19.24 -5.09
C ALA A 144 10.33 18.14 -5.86
N LYS A 145 9.07 18.41 -6.25
CA LYS A 145 8.24 17.49 -7.04
C LYS A 145 8.54 17.54 -8.54
N ALA A 146 9.21 18.61 -9.00
CA ALA A 146 9.60 18.75 -10.39
C ALA A 146 10.52 17.56 -10.74
N ASP A 147 10.19 16.87 -11.81
CA ASP A 147 10.94 15.72 -12.33
C ASP A 147 11.10 14.52 -11.37
N LEU A 148 10.37 14.52 -10.24
CA LEU A 148 10.38 13.43 -9.29
C LEU A 148 9.49 12.28 -9.79
N PRO A 149 10.04 11.08 -10.10
CA PRO A 149 9.24 9.93 -10.49
C PRO A 149 8.22 9.56 -9.42
N GLN A 150 7.01 9.21 -9.84
CA GLN A 150 5.91 8.93 -8.91
C GLN A 150 6.23 7.78 -7.94
N ALA A 151 6.91 6.73 -8.42
CA ALA A 151 7.32 5.61 -7.58
C ALA A 151 8.26 6.06 -6.46
N LEU A 152 9.24 6.93 -6.77
CA LEU A 152 10.15 7.50 -5.78
C LEU A 152 9.41 8.43 -4.81
N ALA A 153 8.51 9.30 -5.32
CA ALA A 153 7.70 10.18 -4.48
C ALA A 153 6.85 9.38 -3.47
N ASN A 154 6.19 8.33 -3.93
CA ASN A 154 5.38 7.46 -3.07
C ASN A 154 6.24 6.78 -1.99
N ARG A 155 7.44 6.35 -2.33
CA ARG A 155 8.37 5.75 -1.35
C ARG A 155 8.82 6.75 -0.30
N LEU A 156 9.23 7.93 -0.72
CA LEU A 156 9.62 9.00 0.20
C LEU A 156 8.49 9.34 1.18
N ILE A 157 7.26 9.47 0.70
CA ILE A 157 6.08 9.72 1.56
C ILE A 157 5.87 8.58 2.56
N ARG A 158 6.08 7.33 2.15
CA ARG A 158 5.93 6.16 3.03
C ARG A 158 6.96 6.10 4.15
N LEU A 159 8.17 6.64 3.97
CA LEU A 159 9.16 6.72 5.04
C LEU A 159 8.66 7.53 6.24
N ALA A 160 7.76 8.49 6.00
CA ALA A 160 7.14 9.31 7.03
C ALA A 160 5.74 8.80 7.44
N ALA A 161 5.47 7.51 7.30
CA ALA A 161 4.19 6.91 7.64
C ALA A 161 4.38 5.75 8.62
N PHE A 162 3.46 5.62 9.57
CA PHE A 162 3.48 4.53 10.55
C PHE A 162 2.07 4.05 10.89
N GLN A 163 2.00 2.86 11.47
CA GLN A 163 0.74 2.29 11.91
C GLN A 163 0.16 3.05 13.08
N ASN A 164 -1.15 3.30 13.07
CA ASN A 164 -1.82 3.99 14.15
C ASN A 164 -2.07 3.05 15.35
N PRO A 165 -1.37 3.21 16.48
CA PRO A 165 -1.52 2.31 17.62
C PRO A 165 -2.94 2.29 18.19
N GLU A 166 -3.66 3.43 18.10
CA GLU A 166 -5.03 3.52 18.58
C GLU A 166 -6.02 2.72 17.71
N PHE A 167 -5.76 2.65 16.40
CA PHE A 167 -6.56 1.81 15.51
C PHE A 167 -6.44 0.35 15.95
N TYR A 168 -5.22 -0.15 16.08
CA TYR A 168 -4.97 -1.56 16.42
C TYR A 168 -5.42 -1.89 17.85
N LYS A 169 -5.25 -0.97 18.79
CA LYS A 169 -5.78 -1.14 20.16
C LYS A 169 -7.30 -1.25 20.17
N ALA A 170 -7.99 -0.36 19.44
CA ALA A 170 -9.45 -0.42 19.33
C ALA A 170 -9.91 -1.69 18.61
N GLN A 171 -9.22 -2.10 17.56
CA GLN A 171 -9.50 -3.34 16.84
C GLN A 171 -9.34 -4.58 17.74
N ALA A 172 -8.26 -4.68 18.50
CA ALA A 172 -8.03 -5.76 19.45
C ALA A 172 -9.12 -5.83 20.52
N MET A 173 -9.60 -4.68 20.97
CA MET A 173 -10.69 -4.55 21.94
C MET A 173 -12.09 -4.70 21.30
N ARG A 174 -12.20 -4.97 19.99
CA ARG A 174 -13.45 -5.05 19.23
C ARG A 174 -14.30 -3.77 19.30
N LEU A 175 -13.66 -2.61 19.47
CA LEU A 175 -14.31 -1.31 19.46
C LEU A 175 -14.42 -0.77 18.03
N PRO A 176 -15.35 0.16 17.76
CA PRO A 176 -15.46 0.81 16.46
C PRO A 176 -14.18 1.53 16.05
N VAL A 177 -13.73 1.32 14.82
CA VAL A 177 -12.49 1.90 14.27
C VAL A 177 -12.71 2.87 13.12
N TRP A 178 -13.95 3.14 12.76
CA TRP A 178 -14.32 3.91 11.57
C TRP A 178 -13.88 5.39 11.59
N HIS A 179 -13.50 5.94 12.75
CA HIS A 179 -12.92 7.29 12.88
C HIS A 179 -11.38 7.30 12.98
N LYS A 180 -10.75 6.14 13.00
CA LYS A 180 -9.32 6.03 13.23
C LYS A 180 -8.64 5.59 11.94
N PRO A 181 -7.80 6.44 11.33
CA PRO A 181 -7.02 6.01 10.18
C PRO A 181 -6.08 4.88 10.63
N ARG A 182 -5.91 3.89 9.77
CA ARG A 182 -5.03 2.75 10.03
C ARG A 182 -3.55 3.16 10.01
N ILE A 183 -3.23 4.10 9.13
CA ILE A 183 -1.88 4.63 8.93
C ILE A 183 -1.90 6.11 9.19
N ILE A 184 -0.93 6.58 9.95
CA ILE A 184 -0.67 8.00 10.16
C ILE A 184 0.47 8.41 9.22
N GLY A 185 0.18 9.32 8.28
CA GLY A 185 1.18 9.93 7.42
C GLY A 185 1.65 11.25 8.01
N CYS A 186 2.96 11.40 8.18
CA CYS A 186 3.59 12.63 8.67
C CYS A 186 4.28 13.43 7.55
N ALA A 187 4.17 12.98 6.31
CA ALA A 187 4.64 13.73 5.16
C ALA A 187 3.67 14.86 4.81
N GLU A 188 4.19 16.04 4.54
CA GLU A 188 3.44 17.17 4.02
C GLU A 188 3.49 17.21 2.50
N ASN A 189 2.31 17.26 1.88
CA ASN A 189 2.19 17.32 0.43
C ASN A 189 1.96 18.77 -0.02
N LEU A 190 3.04 19.57 -0.07
CA LEU A 190 3.00 20.97 -0.48
C LEU A 190 2.81 21.07 -2.00
N ARG A 191 2.48 22.26 -2.51
CA ARG A 191 2.23 22.50 -3.93
C ARG A 191 3.37 22.04 -4.84
N HIS A 192 4.62 22.38 -4.48
CA HIS A 192 5.82 22.12 -5.29
C HIS A 192 6.84 21.20 -4.61
N HIS A 193 6.63 20.84 -3.35
CA HIS A 193 7.56 20.07 -2.55
C HIS A 193 6.83 18.96 -1.77
N ILE A 194 7.59 17.96 -1.40
CA ILE A 194 7.23 17.00 -0.35
C ILE A 194 8.05 17.39 0.87
N GLY A 195 7.39 17.60 2.01
CA GLY A 195 8.03 17.82 3.30
C GLY A 195 8.03 16.54 4.12
N LEU A 196 9.18 16.10 4.59
CA LEU A 196 9.32 14.94 5.47
C LEU A 196 9.88 15.36 6.83
N PRO A 197 9.47 14.74 7.93
CA PRO A 197 10.09 14.97 9.23
C PRO A 197 11.60 14.74 9.19
N ARG A 198 12.37 15.58 9.89
CA ARG A 198 13.84 15.46 9.92
C ARG A 198 14.36 14.10 10.38
N GLY A 199 13.60 13.42 11.25
CA GLY A 199 13.95 12.08 11.70
C GLY A 199 13.93 11.00 10.61
N CYS A 200 13.42 11.31 9.41
CA CYS A 200 13.46 10.41 8.27
C CYS A 200 14.75 10.54 7.44
N LEU A 201 15.71 11.43 7.80
CA LEU A 201 16.87 11.73 6.96
C LEU A 201 17.68 10.48 6.62
N ASP A 202 18.05 9.70 7.60
CA ASP A 202 18.85 8.47 7.39
C ASP A 202 18.11 7.50 6.45
N ALA A 203 16.82 7.28 6.69
CA ALA A 203 16.00 6.41 5.84
C ALA A 203 15.86 6.95 4.40
N VAL A 204 15.82 8.28 4.22
CA VAL A 204 15.83 8.91 2.88
C VAL A 204 17.17 8.67 2.19
N LEU A 205 18.29 8.88 2.88
CA LEU A 205 19.61 8.63 2.34
C LEU A 205 19.82 7.17 1.95
N ASP A 206 19.42 6.24 2.82
CA ASP A 206 19.48 4.80 2.55
C ASP A 206 18.64 4.42 1.32
N LEU A 207 17.43 4.96 1.18
CA LEU A 207 16.58 4.74 0.02
C LEU A 207 17.24 5.24 -1.26
N LEU A 208 17.83 6.43 -1.25
CA LEU A 208 18.49 7.01 -2.42
C LEU A 208 19.73 6.20 -2.80
N HIS A 209 20.59 5.85 -1.85
CA HIS A 209 21.79 5.05 -2.09
C HIS A 209 21.44 3.66 -2.64
N ALA A 210 20.39 3.01 -2.11
CA ALA A 210 19.93 1.71 -2.60
C ALA A 210 19.42 1.73 -4.05
N ASN A 211 19.15 2.92 -4.58
CA ASN A 211 18.67 3.14 -5.95
C ASN A 211 19.68 3.90 -6.83
N ASP A 212 20.94 3.97 -6.41
CA ASP A 212 22.02 4.67 -7.12
C ASP A 212 21.72 6.15 -7.41
N ILE A 213 20.98 6.82 -6.50
CA ILE A 213 20.66 8.24 -6.58
C ILE A 213 21.59 9.01 -5.65
N LEU A 214 22.32 9.98 -6.16
CA LEU A 214 23.19 10.84 -5.36
C LEU A 214 22.35 11.87 -4.60
N PRO A 215 22.35 11.88 -3.25
CA PRO A 215 21.69 12.94 -2.49
C PRO A 215 22.51 14.23 -2.51
N GLU A 216 21.91 15.34 -2.94
CA GLU A 216 22.49 16.67 -2.88
C GLU A 216 21.89 17.43 -1.68
N LEU A 217 22.49 17.24 -0.51
CA LEU A 217 21.97 17.81 0.73
C LEU A 217 22.43 19.26 0.90
N ARG A 218 21.48 20.17 0.99
CA ARG A 218 21.67 21.57 1.37
C ARG A 218 21.10 21.78 2.78
N ASP A 219 21.97 22.15 3.71
CA ASP A 219 21.58 22.43 5.10
C ASP A 219 21.23 23.90 5.26
N GLU A 220 19.98 24.18 5.60
CA GLU A 220 19.45 25.54 5.85
C GLU A 220 18.81 25.63 7.26
N ARG A 221 19.38 24.92 8.21
CA ARG A 221 18.96 24.97 9.61
C ARG A 221 19.43 26.24 10.30
#